data_8a3c84560375e0dc6a33cdf861f514f8
#
_entry.id   8a3c84560375e0dc6a33cdf861f514f8
#
_cell.length_a   1.000
_cell.length_b   1.000
_cell.length_c   1.000
_cell.angle_alpha   90.00
_cell.angle_beta   90.00
_cell.angle_gamma   90.00
#
_symmetry.space_group_name_H-M   'P 1'
#
loop_
_entity.id
_entity.type
_entity.pdbx_description
1 polymer ?
#
loop_
_entity_poly.entity_id
_entity_poly.type
_entity_poly.pdbx_seq_one_letter_code
_entity_poly.pdbx_strand_id
1 'polypeptide(L)'
;DILYKSLLFVATVTLIVYFLPRDGKFNYQFDINKPWKYGQLIATFDFPIYKEDAVVKREQDSLMAFFQPYYQLDKNIEKDAIAKLKENYHTNLKGILPSIDYLRYIERTLKEIYQAGIVSTENIQQLHKDSTSSVMVIDDKLANPQATENLYTVQKAYEHLLTADSTHFNREILRQCSLNEYITPNLTFDEERTQAAKEEILNNYSWANGLVVSGQKIIDRGEIISPHTVSYTHLTLPTT
;
A
#
# COMPACT_ATOMS: atom_id res chain seq x y z
N ASP A 1 60.71 18.52 34.14
CA ASP A 1 60.43 17.69 32.95
C ASP A 1 58.95 17.60 32.55
N ILE A 2 58.02 17.55 33.50
CA ILE A 2 56.59 17.46 33.18
C ILE A 2 56.05 18.78 32.61
N LEU A 3 56.43 19.90 33.19
CA LEU A 3 56.05 21.25 32.73
C LEU A 3 56.51 21.54 31.29
N TYR A 4 57.71 21.12 30.93
CA TYR A 4 58.24 21.27 29.59
C TYR A 4 57.49 20.44 28.56
N LYS A 5 57.15 19.18 28.92
CA LYS A 5 56.35 18.28 28.06
C LYS A 5 54.95 18.81 27.84
N SER A 6 54.28 19.32 28.90
CA SER A 6 52.94 19.90 28.76
C SER A 6 52.95 21.21 27.98
N LEU A 7 53.98 22.04 28.12
CA LEU A 7 54.12 23.25 27.31
C LEU A 7 54.30 22.91 25.83
N LEU A 8 55.13 21.92 25.50
CA LEU A 8 55.36 21.47 24.14
C LEU A 8 54.10 20.85 23.52
N PHE A 9 53.32 20.09 24.32
CA PHE A 9 52.04 19.53 23.87
C PHE A 9 51.03 20.62 23.55
N VAL A 10 50.85 21.61 24.42
CA VAL A 10 49.96 22.75 24.18
C VAL A 10 50.39 23.55 22.96
N ALA A 11 51.70 23.78 22.79
CA ALA A 11 52.23 24.50 21.61
C ALA A 11 51.94 23.73 20.31
N THR A 12 52.11 22.39 20.29
CA THR A 12 51.83 21.57 19.11
C THR A 12 50.34 21.55 18.78
N VAL A 13 49.47 21.41 19.78
CA VAL A 13 48.00 21.43 19.57
C VAL A 13 47.57 22.80 19.03
N THR A 14 48.09 23.90 19.59
CA THR A 14 47.79 25.25 19.12
C THR A 14 48.25 25.47 17.68
N LEU A 15 49.42 24.93 17.32
CA LEU A 15 49.95 25.02 15.97
C LEU A 15 49.13 24.19 14.98
N ILE A 16 48.71 23.00 15.34
CA ILE A 16 47.81 22.18 14.55
C ILE A 16 46.45 22.88 14.31
N VAL A 17 45.83 23.41 15.38
CA VAL A 17 44.56 24.15 15.27
C VAL A 17 44.68 25.41 14.45
N TYR A 18 45.85 26.10 14.52
CA TYR A 18 46.11 27.31 13.74
C TYR A 18 46.28 27.03 12.24
N PHE A 19 46.94 25.92 11.89
CA PHE A 19 47.13 25.51 10.50
C PHE A 19 46.01 24.62 9.94
N LEU A 20 45.00 24.22 10.76
CA LEU A 20 43.83 23.55 10.23
C LEU A 20 43.10 24.51 9.27
N PRO A 21 42.88 24.14 8.02
CA PRO A 21 42.13 24.96 7.10
C PRO A 21 40.74 25.21 7.66
N ARG A 22 40.42 26.44 7.99
CA ARG A 22 39.10 26.90 8.48
C ARG A 22 38.18 27.30 7.35
N ASP A 23 38.58 27.04 6.11
CA ASP A 23 37.88 27.51 4.91
C ASP A 23 36.86 26.52 4.43
N GLY A 24 35.75 26.46 5.16
CA GLY A 24 34.48 25.96 4.69
C GLY A 24 33.45 27.06 4.46
N LYS A 25 33.91 28.29 4.15
CA LYS A 25 32.98 29.35 3.78
C LYS A 25 32.55 29.15 2.34
N PHE A 26 31.23 29.04 2.12
CA PHE A 26 30.62 29.17 0.81
C PHE A 26 31.18 30.44 0.14
N ASN A 27 32.01 30.27 -0.86
CA ASN A 27 32.60 31.38 -1.61
C ASN A 27 31.60 31.98 -2.64
N TYR A 28 30.40 31.45 -2.74
CA TYR A 28 29.41 31.87 -3.72
C TYR A 28 28.22 32.52 -3.02
N GLN A 29 28.03 33.85 -3.29
CA GLN A 29 26.79 34.54 -2.90
C GLN A 29 25.90 34.65 -4.13
N PHE A 30 24.72 34.06 -4.07
CA PHE A 30 23.76 34.05 -5.16
C PHE A 30 22.34 34.27 -4.67
N ASP A 31 21.51 34.84 -5.51
CA ASP A 31 20.10 35.05 -5.27
C ASP A 31 19.32 34.32 -6.35
N ILE A 32 18.17 33.71 -5.97
CA ILE A 32 17.26 33.08 -6.89
C ILE A 32 16.73 34.12 -7.91
N ASN A 33 16.53 33.71 -9.15
CA ASN A 33 16.09 34.53 -10.28
C ASN A 33 17.10 35.61 -10.72
N LYS A 34 18.36 35.57 -10.25
CA LYS A 34 19.45 36.40 -10.74
C LYS A 34 20.44 35.58 -11.57
N PRO A 35 21.16 36.22 -12.50
CA PRO A 35 22.19 35.52 -13.27
C PRO A 35 23.36 35.07 -12.38
N TRP A 36 23.89 33.87 -12.63
CA TRP A 36 25.06 33.32 -12.01
C TRP A 36 26.31 34.17 -12.38
N LYS A 37 26.99 34.70 -11.40
CA LYS A 37 28.08 35.65 -11.60
C LYS A 37 29.46 34.98 -11.72
N TYR A 38 29.56 33.74 -11.32
CA TYR A 38 30.83 33.02 -11.25
C TYR A 38 31.09 32.19 -12.50
N GLY A 39 32.19 31.45 -12.54
CA GLY A 39 32.48 30.52 -13.63
C GLY A 39 31.51 29.33 -13.65
N GLN A 40 31.72 28.43 -14.61
CA GLN A 40 30.94 27.20 -14.74
C GLN A 40 31.03 26.37 -13.46
N LEU A 41 29.90 25.97 -12.91
CA LEU A 41 29.83 25.04 -11.79
C LEU A 41 29.59 23.63 -12.30
N ILE A 42 30.47 22.70 -11.93
CA ILE A 42 30.45 21.30 -12.33
C ILE A 42 30.33 20.44 -11.07
N ALA A 43 29.52 19.38 -11.14
CA ALA A 43 29.40 18.40 -10.06
C ALA A 43 30.74 17.69 -9.84
N THR A 44 31.22 17.65 -8.60
CA THR A 44 32.46 16.97 -8.23
C THR A 44 32.28 15.52 -7.85
N PHE A 45 31.05 15.11 -7.56
CA PHE A 45 30.64 13.73 -7.24
C PHE A 45 29.19 13.50 -7.69
N ASP A 46 28.77 12.23 -7.71
CA ASP A 46 27.42 11.84 -8.04
C ASP A 46 26.48 12.11 -6.85
N PHE A 47 25.33 12.76 -7.10
CA PHE A 47 24.32 12.98 -6.06
C PHE A 47 22.89 12.91 -6.63
N PRO A 48 21.93 12.38 -5.85
CA PRO A 48 20.53 12.34 -6.26
C PRO A 48 19.86 13.70 -6.14
N ILE A 49 18.95 13.98 -7.06
CA ILE A 49 18.06 15.13 -7.01
C ILE A 49 16.79 14.70 -6.31
N TYR A 50 16.54 15.15 -5.10
CA TYR A 50 15.34 14.78 -4.36
C TYR A 50 14.12 15.53 -4.88
N LYS A 51 12.98 14.86 -4.86
CA LYS A 51 11.66 15.45 -5.14
C LYS A 51 11.27 16.39 -3.99
N GLU A 52 10.47 17.41 -4.29
CA GLU A 52 9.87 18.25 -3.27
C GLU A 52 8.87 17.43 -2.43
N ASP A 53 8.77 17.71 -1.12
CA ASP A 53 7.89 16.98 -0.20
C ASP A 53 6.43 16.97 -0.65
N ALA A 54 5.96 18.07 -1.27
CA ALA A 54 4.60 18.14 -1.81
C ALA A 54 4.38 17.19 -3.00
N VAL A 55 5.41 16.98 -3.82
CA VAL A 55 5.37 16.02 -4.96
C VAL A 55 5.41 14.61 -4.43
N VAL A 56 6.31 14.32 -3.48
CA VAL A 56 6.43 13.02 -2.80
C VAL A 56 5.09 12.60 -2.22
N LYS A 57 4.48 13.49 -1.42
CA LYS A 57 3.19 13.20 -0.78
C LYS A 57 2.10 12.91 -1.82
N ARG A 58 2.00 13.71 -2.87
CA ARG A 58 1.00 13.50 -3.93
C ARG A 58 1.18 12.17 -4.65
N GLU A 59 2.42 11.81 -4.97
CA GLU A 59 2.73 10.54 -5.63
C GLU A 59 2.46 9.34 -4.73
N GLN A 60 2.81 9.42 -3.44
CA GLN A 60 2.49 8.40 -2.46
C GLN A 60 0.98 8.25 -2.25
N ASP A 61 0.25 9.35 -2.13
CA ASP A 61 -1.22 9.33 -2.03
C ASP A 61 -1.85 8.68 -3.29
N SER A 62 -1.30 8.97 -4.47
CA SER A 62 -1.74 8.35 -5.73
C SER A 62 -1.46 6.84 -5.76
N LEU A 63 -0.30 6.38 -5.28
CA LEU A 63 0.02 4.95 -5.18
C LEU A 63 -0.94 4.24 -4.21
N MET A 64 -1.23 4.88 -3.07
CA MET A 64 -2.15 4.33 -2.07
C MET A 64 -3.61 4.30 -2.55
N ALA A 65 -4.02 5.21 -3.44
CA ALA A 65 -5.37 5.21 -4.00
C ALA A 65 -5.70 3.96 -4.82
N PHE A 66 -4.69 3.29 -5.37
CA PHE A 66 -4.84 2.03 -6.13
C PHE A 66 -4.44 0.80 -5.32
N PHE A 67 -4.14 0.95 -4.05
CA PHE A 67 -3.76 -0.16 -3.19
C PHE A 67 -4.92 -1.10 -2.95
N GLN A 68 -4.65 -2.41 -3.01
CA GLN A 68 -5.63 -3.47 -2.79
C GLN A 68 -5.31 -4.19 -1.48
N PRO A 69 -6.18 -4.10 -0.47
CA PRO A 69 -5.98 -4.81 0.78
C PRO A 69 -6.13 -6.33 0.60
N TYR A 70 -5.45 -7.09 1.45
CA TYR A 70 -5.42 -8.54 1.38
C TYR A 70 -6.49 -9.17 2.28
N TYR A 71 -7.14 -10.19 1.73
CA TYR A 71 -8.14 -11.00 2.43
C TYR A 71 -7.79 -12.48 2.27
N GLN A 72 -7.84 -13.22 3.36
CA GLN A 72 -7.63 -14.67 3.37
C GLN A 72 -8.96 -15.39 3.17
N LEU A 73 -9.03 -16.27 2.19
CA LEU A 73 -10.18 -17.14 1.94
C LEU A 73 -10.05 -18.42 2.76
N ASP A 74 -11.09 -18.74 3.56
CA ASP A 74 -11.21 -20.02 4.27
C ASP A 74 -12.23 -20.93 3.57
N LYS A 75 -11.72 -21.92 2.85
CA LYS A 75 -12.53 -22.93 2.15
C LYS A 75 -13.19 -23.95 3.07
N ASN A 76 -12.77 -24.05 4.33
CA ASN A 76 -13.38 -24.99 5.26
C ASN A 76 -14.79 -24.53 5.65
N ILE A 77 -15.00 -23.21 5.74
CA ILE A 77 -16.31 -22.62 6.03
C ILE A 77 -17.35 -23.03 4.98
N GLU A 78 -17.00 -23.03 3.69
CA GLU A 78 -17.88 -23.54 2.62
C GLU A 78 -18.22 -25.02 2.84
N LYS A 79 -17.19 -25.84 3.07
CA LYS A 79 -17.36 -27.30 3.26
C LYS A 79 -18.27 -27.61 4.45
N ASP A 80 -18.05 -26.91 5.57
CA ASP A 80 -18.82 -27.07 6.79
C ASP A 80 -20.28 -26.63 6.60
N ALA A 81 -20.51 -25.51 5.92
CA ALA A 81 -21.85 -25.03 5.59
C ALA A 81 -22.62 -26.02 4.70
N ILE A 82 -21.95 -26.57 3.68
CA ILE A 82 -22.55 -27.58 2.80
C ILE A 82 -22.82 -28.91 3.53
N ALA A 83 -21.89 -29.32 4.40
CA ALA A 83 -22.08 -30.52 5.23
C ALA A 83 -23.28 -30.36 6.18
N LYS A 84 -23.36 -29.23 6.89
CA LYS A 84 -24.48 -28.87 7.76
C LYS A 84 -25.82 -28.82 6.98
N LEU A 85 -25.83 -28.26 5.78
CA LEU A 85 -27.03 -28.25 4.93
C LEU A 85 -27.53 -29.67 4.60
N LYS A 86 -26.62 -30.57 4.22
CA LYS A 86 -26.94 -31.95 3.87
C LYS A 86 -27.45 -32.76 5.08
N GLU A 87 -26.83 -32.56 6.23
CA GLU A 87 -27.29 -33.18 7.47
C GLU A 87 -28.68 -32.70 7.85
N ASN A 88 -28.93 -31.41 7.83
CA ASN A 88 -30.22 -30.82 8.14
C ASN A 88 -31.31 -31.15 7.08
N TYR A 89 -30.93 -31.48 5.84
CA TYR A 89 -31.88 -31.95 4.86
C TYR A 89 -32.62 -33.22 5.31
N HIS A 90 -31.91 -34.19 5.86
CA HIS A 90 -32.48 -35.44 6.30
C HIS A 90 -33.34 -35.30 7.56
N THR A 91 -33.05 -34.36 8.42
CA THR A 91 -33.72 -34.15 9.71
C THR A 91 -34.91 -33.21 9.63
N ASN A 92 -34.74 -32.06 8.98
CA ASN A 92 -35.70 -30.96 9.05
C ASN A 92 -36.21 -30.49 7.70
N LEU A 93 -35.36 -30.37 6.67
CA LEU A 93 -35.69 -29.71 5.43
C LEU A 93 -36.48 -30.58 4.45
N LYS A 94 -36.36 -31.90 4.56
CA LYS A 94 -37.10 -32.87 3.68
C LYS A 94 -38.61 -32.74 3.78
N GLY A 95 -39.14 -32.28 4.91
CA GLY A 95 -40.55 -31.99 5.11
C GLY A 95 -41.01 -30.65 4.56
N ILE A 96 -40.08 -29.72 4.30
CA ILE A 96 -40.36 -28.36 3.83
C ILE A 96 -40.13 -28.25 2.31
N LEU A 97 -39.04 -28.88 1.81
CA LEU A 97 -38.65 -28.80 0.41
C LEU A 97 -39.48 -29.77 -0.46
N PRO A 98 -40.13 -29.29 -1.54
CA PRO A 98 -40.99 -30.12 -2.39
C PRO A 98 -40.23 -31.19 -3.19
N SER A 99 -38.96 -30.93 -3.53
CA SER A 99 -38.15 -31.87 -4.29
C SER A 99 -36.66 -31.74 -3.91
N ILE A 100 -35.87 -32.75 -4.30
CA ILE A 100 -34.40 -32.75 -4.14
C ILE A 100 -33.74 -31.63 -4.98
N ASP A 101 -34.42 -31.11 -6.00
CA ASP A 101 -33.87 -30.04 -6.85
C ASP A 101 -33.72 -28.73 -6.10
N TYR A 102 -34.57 -28.46 -5.09
CA TYR A 102 -34.40 -27.34 -4.16
C TYR A 102 -33.09 -27.46 -3.39
N LEU A 103 -32.76 -28.67 -2.87
CA LEU A 103 -31.50 -28.88 -2.17
C LEU A 103 -30.30 -28.64 -3.11
N ARG A 104 -30.35 -29.17 -4.34
CA ARG A 104 -29.31 -28.99 -5.34
C ARG A 104 -29.12 -27.51 -5.71
N TYR A 105 -30.23 -26.79 -5.84
CA TYR A 105 -30.22 -25.36 -6.09
C TYR A 105 -29.53 -24.60 -4.95
N ILE A 106 -29.94 -24.84 -3.69
CA ILE A 106 -29.36 -24.22 -2.51
C ILE A 106 -27.85 -24.51 -2.43
N GLU A 107 -27.46 -25.80 -2.61
CA GLU A 107 -26.06 -26.22 -2.57
C GLU A 107 -25.22 -25.51 -3.65
N ARG A 108 -25.72 -25.46 -4.89
CA ARG A 108 -25.04 -24.79 -6.01
C ARG A 108 -24.88 -23.30 -5.75
N THR A 109 -25.93 -22.61 -5.38
CA THR A 109 -25.92 -21.16 -5.15
C THR A 109 -25.08 -20.80 -3.95
N LEU A 110 -25.08 -21.59 -2.88
CA LEU A 110 -24.16 -21.38 -1.74
C LEU A 110 -22.71 -21.51 -2.16
N LYS A 111 -22.34 -22.50 -2.99
CA LYS A 111 -20.98 -22.65 -3.51
C LYS A 111 -20.56 -21.44 -4.34
N GLU A 112 -21.42 -20.96 -5.22
CA GLU A 112 -21.17 -19.77 -6.03
C GLU A 112 -20.91 -18.53 -5.14
N ILE A 113 -21.72 -18.34 -4.11
CA ILE A 113 -21.58 -17.25 -3.13
C ILE A 113 -20.25 -17.37 -2.35
N TYR A 114 -19.92 -18.57 -1.86
CA TYR A 114 -18.70 -18.82 -1.13
C TYR A 114 -17.43 -18.66 -1.98
N GLN A 115 -17.49 -19.04 -3.26
CA GLN A 115 -16.41 -18.83 -4.22
C GLN A 115 -16.21 -17.34 -4.54
N ALA A 116 -17.30 -16.57 -4.60
CA ALA A 116 -17.23 -15.12 -4.73
C ALA A 116 -16.74 -14.43 -3.44
N GLY A 117 -16.88 -15.10 -2.29
CA GLY A 117 -16.42 -14.61 -0.99
C GLY A 117 -17.45 -13.78 -0.24
N ILE A 118 -17.59 -14.13 1.03
CA ILE A 118 -18.47 -13.44 1.99
C ILE A 118 -17.61 -12.71 3.01
N VAL A 119 -17.77 -11.39 3.08
CA VAL A 119 -17.08 -10.53 4.04
C VAL A 119 -18.01 -10.08 5.17
N SER A 120 -17.44 -9.70 6.30
CA SER A 120 -18.23 -9.10 7.39
C SER A 120 -18.81 -7.74 6.96
N THR A 121 -19.89 -7.33 7.62
CA THR A 121 -20.52 -6.03 7.35
C THR A 121 -19.58 -4.87 7.65
N GLU A 122 -18.77 -4.99 8.68
CA GLU A 122 -17.77 -3.99 9.08
C GLU A 122 -16.71 -3.83 7.98
N ASN A 123 -16.18 -4.94 7.47
CA ASN A 123 -15.15 -4.91 6.44
C ASN A 123 -15.66 -4.31 5.12
N ILE A 124 -16.88 -4.65 4.69
CA ILE A 124 -17.43 -4.06 3.46
C ILE A 124 -17.72 -2.56 3.62
N GLN A 125 -18.17 -2.13 4.79
CA GLN A 125 -18.34 -0.70 5.08
C GLN A 125 -17.02 0.05 5.05
N GLN A 126 -15.95 -0.55 5.58
CA GLN A 126 -14.61 0.05 5.52
C GLN A 126 -14.11 0.14 4.07
N LEU A 127 -14.26 -0.92 3.26
CA LEU A 127 -13.89 -0.90 1.84
C LEU A 127 -14.63 0.20 1.06
N HIS A 128 -15.93 0.39 1.33
CA HIS A 128 -16.69 1.47 0.72
C HIS A 128 -16.26 2.86 1.17
N LYS A 129 -15.98 3.03 2.47
CA LYS A 129 -15.48 4.29 3.02
C LYS A 129 -14.13 4.68 2.41
N ASP A 130 -13.26 3.71 2.21
CA ASP A 130 -11.94 3.90 1.62
C ASP A 130 -11.99 3.95 0.08
N SER A 131 -13.18 3.87 -0.52
CA SER A 131 -13.40 3.83 -1.99
C SER A 131 -12.58 2.74 -2.68
N THR A 132 -12.35 1.62 -1.99
CA THR A 132 -11.57 0.49 -2.49
C THR A 132 -12.37 -0.28 -3.53
N SER A 133 -11.94 -0.23 -4.79
CA SER A 133 -12.63 -0.87 -5.92
C SER A 133 -12.36 -2.38 -6.02
N SER A 134 -11.22 -2.84 -5.50
CA SER A 134 -10.83 -4.24 -5.55
C SER A 134 -9.95 -4.63 -4.36
N VAL A 135 -9.95 -5.91 -4.03
CA VAL A 135 -9.18 -6.52 -2.95
C VAL A 135 -8.35 -7.68 -3.51
N MET A 136 -7.28 -8.04 -2.82
CA MET A 136 -6.48 -9.24 -3.12
C MET A 136 -6.98 -10.39 -2.27
N VAL A 137 -7.63 -11.37 -2.89
CA VAL A 137 -8.10 -12.59 -2.22
C VAL A 137 -7.04 -13.67 -2.30
N ILE A 138 -6.59 -14.13 -1.14
CA ILE A 138 -5.61 -15.19 -1.00
C ILE A 138 -6.36 -16.51 -0.87
N ASP A 139 -6.16 -17.36 -1.88
CA ASP A 139 -6.62 -18.73 -1.91
C ASP A 139 -5.41 -19.67 -1.87
N ASP A 140 -5.22 -20.35 -0.76
CA ASP A 140 -4.03 -21.15 -0.45
C ASP A 140 -2.73 -20.32 -0.58
N LYS A 141 -2.05 -20.42 -1.73
CA LYS A 141 -0.78 -19.72 -2.02
C LYS A 141 -0.91 -18.67 -3.13
N LEU A 142 -2.09 -18.52 -3.70
CA LEU A 142 -2.33 -17.60 -4.80
C LEU A 142 -3.13 -16.39 -4.32
N ALA A 143 -2.68 -15.20 -4.70
CA ALA A 143 -3.41 -13.96 -4.46
C ALA A 143 -3.99 -13.48 -5.79
N ASN A 144 -5.31 -13.37 -5.86
CA ASN A 144 -6.03 -12.94 -7.05
C ASN A 144 -6.80 -11.66 -6.78
N PRO A 145 -6.78 -10.68 -7.68
CA PRO A 145 -7.57 -9.47 -7.53
C PRO A 145 -9.05 -9.79 -7.73
N GLN A 146 -9.89 -9.25 -6.87
CA GLN A 146 -11.33 -9.38 -6.95
C GLN A 146 -12.01 -8.03 -6.73
N ALA A 147 -12.99 -7.69 -7.58
CA ALA A 147 -13.75 -6.46 -7.44
C ALA A 147 -14.60 -6.49 -6.16
N THR A 148 -14.58 -5.38 -5.41
CA THR A 148 -15.35 -5.24 -4.16
C THR A 148 -16.85 -5.41 -4.39
N GLU A 149 -17.36 -5.04 -5.58
CA GLU A 149 -18.77 -5.20 -5.95
C GLU A 149 -19.23 -6.66 -6.01
N ASN A 150 -18.31 -7.58 -6.32
CA ASN A 150 -18.59 -9.01 -6.43
C ASN A 150 -18.59 -9.72 -5.07
N LEU A 151 -18.14 -9.04 -4.01
CA LEU A 151 -18.16 -9.60 -2.67
C LEU A 151 -19.57 -9.58 -2.09
N TYR A 152 -19.87 -10.61 -1.31
CA TYR A 152 -21.13 -10.72 -0.60
C TYR A 152 -20.97 -10.29 0.87
N THR A 153 -21.99 -9.64 1.41
CA THR A 153 -22.27 -9.65 2.84
C THR A 153 -23.21 -10.81 3.14
N VAL A 154 -23.36 -11.19 4.39
CA VAL A 154 -24.33 -12.22 4.80
C VAL A 154 -25.74 -11.88 4.31
N GLN A 155 -26.16 -10.61 4.40
CA GLN A 155 -27.45 -10.15 3.92
C GLN A 155 -27.60 -10.27 2.40
N LYS A 156 -26.61 -9.74 1.64
CA LYS A 156 -26.62 -9.82 0.16
C LYS A 156 -26.60 -11.27 -0.33
N ALA A 157 -25.84 -12.14 0.34
CA ALA A 157 -25.77 -13.57 0.05
C ALA A 157 -27.15 -14.25 0.28
N TYR A 158 -27.80 -13.95 1.41
CA TYR A 158 -29.13 -14.47 1.69
C TYR A 158 -30.18 -14.00 0.68
N GLU A 159 -30.20 -12.71 0.35
CA GLU A 159 -31.09 -12.16 -0.68
C GLU A 159 -30.85 -12.80 -2.05
N HIS A 160 -29.57 -12.96 -2.43
CA HIS A 160 -29.22 -13.64 -3.69
C HIS A 160 -29.70 -15.07 -3.72
N LEU A 161 -29.52 -15.84 -2.66
CA LEU A 161 -29.97 -17.23 -2.55
C LEU A 161 -31.48 -17.36 -2.66
N LEU A 162 -32.24 -16.36 -2.21
CA LEU A 162 -33.70 -16.34 -2.34
C LEU A 162 -34.20 -15.93 -3.74
N THR A 163 -33.37 -15.27 -4.55
CA THR A 163 -33.81 -14.59 -5.78
C THR A 163 -33.11 -15.04 -7.05
N ALA A 164 -31.98 -15.74 -6.97
CA ALA A 164 -31.14 -16.11 -8.12
C ALA A 164 -31.90 -16.91 -9.19
N ASP A 165 -32.85 -17.76 -8.80
CA ASP A 165 -33.74 -18.47 -9.73
C ASP A 165 -35.18 -18.51 -9.18
N SER A 166 -35.81 -17.34 -9.12
CA SER A 166 -37.18 -17.18 -8.64
C SER A 166 -38.25 -17.71 -9.61
N THR A 167 -37.87 -18.10 -10.83
CA THR A 167 -38.78 -18.68 -11.82
C THR A 167 -39.06 -20.15 -11.57
N HIS A 168 -38.05 -20.88 -11.07
CA HIS A 168 -38.16 -22.35 -10.84
C HIS A 168 -38.32 -22.69 -9.36
N PHE A 169 -37.85 -21.82 -8.44
CA PHE A 169 -37.84 -22.07 -7.00
C PHE A 169 -38.66 -21.02 -6.26
N ASN A 170 -39.63 -21.50 -5.46
CA ASN A 170 -40.50 -20.60 -4.71
C ASN A 170 -39.76 -19.97 -3.53
N ARG A 171 -39.70 -18.65 -3.51
CA ARG A 171 -39.04 -17.84 -2.49
C ARG A 171 -39.60 -18.08 -1.07
N GLU A 172 -40.93 -18.28 -0.93
CA GLU A 172 -41.54 -18.49 0.38
C GLU A 172 -41.13 -19.84 0.99
N ILE A 173 -40.95 -20.85 0.18
CA ILE A 173 -40.45 -22.17 0.60
C ILE A 173 -38.99 -22.02 1.06
N LEU A 174 -38.14 -21.31 0.29
CA LEU A 174 -36.77 -21.07 0.64
C LEU A 174 -36.63 -20.29 1.97
N ARG A 175 -37.50 -19.33 2.23
CA ARG A 175 -37.55 -18.60 3.49
C ARG A 175 -37.82 -19.48 4.70
N GLN A 176 -38.61 -20.49 4.58
CA GLN A 176 -38.95 -21.44 5.66
C GLN A 176 -37.74 -22.32 6.05
N CYS A 177 -36.70 -22.38 5.19
CA CYS A 177 -35.55 -23.23 5.40
C CYS A 177 -34.47 -22.62 6.29
N SER A 178 -34.66 -21.43 6.85
CA SER A 178 -33.66 -20.71 7.71
C SER A 178 -32.26 -20.66 7.09
N LEU A 179 -32.18 -20.36 5.78
CA LEU A 179 -30.94 -20.43 4.99
C LEU A 179 -29.81 -19.51 5.48
N ASN A 180 -30.14 -18.50 6.27
CA ASN A 180 -29.16 -17.63 6.93
C ASN A 180 -28.22 -18.38 7.87
N GLU A 181 -28.61 -19.55 8.39
CA GLU A 181 -27.76 -20.38 9.27
C GLU A 181 -26.58 -21.04 8.55
N TYR A 182 -26.63 -21.08 7.21
CA TYR A 182 -25.58 -21.65 6.35
C TYR A 182 -24.72 -20.59 5.68
N ILE A 183 -24.89 -19.31 6.03
CA ILE A 183 -24.15 -18.19 5.43
C ILE A 183 -23.29 -17.54 6.49
N THR A 184 -21.99 -17.78 6.44
CA THR A 184 -20.98 -17.21 7.34
C THR A 184 -19.88 -16.56 6.55
N PRO A 185 -19.29 -15.43 7.01
CA PRO A 185 -18.14 -14.84 6.33
C PRO A 185 -16.99 -15.83 6.22
N ASN A 186 -16.42 -15.96 5.02
CA ASN A 186 -15.26 -16.82 4.73
C ASN A 186 -14.06 -16.04 4.22
N LEU A 187 -14.19 -14.70 4.10
CA LEU A 187 -13.08 -13.79 3.82
C LEU A 187 -12.74 -13.01 5.08
N THR A 188 -11.51 -13.19 5.55
CA THR A 188 -10.96 -12.50 6.71
C THR A 188 -9.90 -11.51 6.26
N PHE A 189 -9.97 -10.26 6.75
CA PHE A 189 -8.96 -9.24 6.47
C PHE A 189 -7.59 -9.67 7.04
N ASP A 190 -6.56 -9.66 6.19
CA ASP A 190 -5.18 -9.97 6.56
C ASP A 190 -4.42 -8.65 6.79
N GLU A 191 -4.41 -8.21 8.05
CA GLU A 191 -3.79 -6.95 8.45
C GLU A 191 -2.27 -6.99 8.25
N GLU A 192 -1.63 -8.11 8.61
CA GLU A 192 -0.17 -8.26 8.54
C GLU A 192 0.33 -8.14 7.09
N ARG A 193 -0.28 -8.89 6.17
CA ARG A 193 0.10 -8.83 4.75
C ARG A 193 -0.26 -7.49 4.10
N THR A 194 -1.42 -6.94 4.48
CA THR A 194 -1.84 -5.62 3.99
C THR A 194 -0.85 -4.55 4.39
N GLN A 195 -0.40 -4.56 5.65
CA GLN A 195 0.58 -3.60 6.14
C GLN A 195 1.96 -3.80 5.50
N ALA A 196 2.43 -5.05 5.41
CA ALA A 196 3.70 -5.38 4.76
C ALA A 196 3.73 -4.93 3.29
N ALA A 197 2.64 -5.15 2.55
CA ALA A 197 2.54 -4.70 1.16
C ALA A 197 2.52 -3.17 1.01
N LYS A 198 1.87 -2.46 1.93
CA LYS A 198 1.92 -0.98 1.97
C LYS A 198 3.35 -0.48 2.21
N GLU A 199 4.03 -1.07 3.18
CA GLU A 199 5.42 -0.71 3.48
C GLU A 199 6.36 -1.02 2.31
N GLU A 200 6.16 -2.14 1.62
CA GLU A 200 6.93 -2.49 0.43
C GLU A 200 6.77 -1.45 -0.69
N ILE A 201 5.54 -1.00 -0.96
CA ILE A 201 5.27 0.05 -1.95
C ILE A 201 5.97 1.36 -1.57
N LEU A 202 5.91 1.76 -0.28
CA LEU A 202 6.53 2.98 0.21
C LEU A 202 8.07 2.88 0.22
N ASN A 203 8.62 1.71 0.56
CA ASN A 203 10.06 1.48 0.57
C ASN A 203 10.66 1.43 -0.84
N ASN A 204 9.91 0.92 -1.81
CA ASN A 204 10.30 0.88 -3.22
C ASN A 204 10.05 2.21 -3.95
N TYR A 205 9.44 3.19 -3.28
CA TYR A 205 9.20 4.51 -3.85
C TYR A 205 10.52 5.28 -4.02
N SER A 206 10.76 5.79 -5.22
CA SER A 206 11.95 6.60 -5.52
C SER A 206 11.76 8.05 -5.05
N TRP A 207 12.51 8.45 -4.02
CA TRP A 207 12.57 9.83 -3.53
C TRP A 207 13.33 10.78 -4.46
N ALA A 208 14.11 10.19 -5.40
CA ALA A 208 14.92 10.96 -6.33
C ALA A 208 14.17 11.14 -7.66
N ASN A 209 14.24 12.36 -8.19
CA ASN A 209 13.75 12.74 -9.51
C ASN A 209 14.79 12.50 -10.61
N GLY A 210 16.05 12.36 -10.22
CA GLY A 210 17.17 12.13 -11.12
C GLY A 210 18.49 12.00 -10.38
N LEU A 211 19.57 11.85 -11.15
CA LEU A 211 20.96 11.78 -10.67
C LEU A 211 21.80 12.81 -11.43
N VAL A 212 22.55 13.62 -10.70
CA VAL A 212 23.63 14.43 -11.26
C VAL A 212 24.90 13.62 -11.14
N VAL A 213 25.58 13.40 -12.26
CA VAL A 213 26.84 12.64 -12.27
C VAL A 213 28.03 13.57 -12.16
N SER A 214 29.12 13.07 -11.59
CA SER A 214 30.40 13.78 -11.53
C SER A 214 30.84 14.26 -12.92
N GLY A 215 31.30 15.51 -13.03
CA GLY A 215 31.63 16.13 -14.30
C GLY A 215 30.44 16.79 -15.03
N GLN A 216 29.21 16.55 -14.60
CA GLN A 216 28.02 17.18 -15.20
C GLN A 216 27.98 18.68 -14.85
N LYS A 217 27.68 19.50 -15.85
CA LYS A 217 27.48 20.94 -15.67
C LYS A 217 26.18 21.21 -14.92
N ILE A 218 26.26 22.02 -13.86
CA ILE A 218 25.11 22.44 -13.04
C ILE A 218 24.57 23.78 -13.51
N ILE A 219 25.45 24.79 -13.67
CA ILE A 219 25.09 26.13 -14.13
C ILE A 219 26.32 26.81 -14.78
N ASP A 220 26.05 27.63 -15.78
CA ASP A 220 27.09 28.43 -16.46
C ASP A 220 26.99 29.92 -16.12
N ARG A 221 28.04 30.65 -16.39
CA ARG A 221 28.08 32.10 -16.16
C ARG A 221 27.01 32.80 -16.97
N GLY A 222 26.17 33.61 -16.31
CA GLY A 222 25.07 34.36 -16.92
C GLY A 222 23.74 33.59 -16.98
N GLU A 223 23.70 32.27 -16.70
CA GLU A 223 22.46 31.52 -16.58
C GLU A 223 21.65 31.96 -15.34
N ILE A 224 20.32 32.01 -15.46
CA ILE A 224 19.46 32.42 -14.36
C ILE A 224 19.37 31.28 -13.34
N ILE A 225 19.61 31.61 -12.08
CA ILE A 225 19.54 30.66 -10.96
C ILE A 225 18.08 30.35 -10.69
N SER A 226 17.68 29.11 -10.98
CA SER A 226 16.36 28.58 -10.62
C SER A 226 16.37 27.99 -9.20
N PRO A 227 15.20 27.83 -8.53
CA PRO A 227 15.11 27.10 -7.25
C PRO A 227 15.73 25.70 -7.34
N HIS A 228 15.59 25.06 -8.49
CA HIS A 228 16.14 23.74 -8.80
C HIS A 228 17.69 23.76 -8.85
N THR A 229 18.29 24.82 -9.39
CA THR A 229 19.74 24.99 -9.41
C THR A 229 20.30 25.20 -8.00
N VAL A 230 19.55 25.86 -7.12
CA VAL A 230 19.96 26.09 -5.73
C VAL A 230 20.10 24.79 -4.95
N SER A 231 19.17 23.84 -5.11
CA SER A 231 19.27 22.55 -4.46
C SER A 231 20.52 21.76 -4.88
N TYR A 232 21.02 21.96 -6.10
CA TYR A 232 22.25 21.34 -6.58
C TYR A 232 23.52 22.02 -6.02
N THR A 233 23.52 23.35 -5.92
CA THR A 233 24.66 24.08 -5.40
C THR A 233 24.94 23.77 -3.94
N HIS A 234 23.90 23.56 -3.12
CA HIS A 234 24.06 23.16 -1.72
C HIS A 234 24.66 21.76 -1.54
N LEU A 235 24.42 20.84 -2.49
CA LEU A 235 24.94 19.46 -2.43
C LEU A 235 26.37 19.34 -2.99
N THR A 236 26.76 20.19 -3.93
CA THR A 236 28.06 20.12 -4.62
C THR A 236 29.17 20.92 -3.96
N LEU A 237 28.80 21.84 -3.09
CA LEU A 237 29.77 22.63 -2.37
C LEU A 237 30.10 21.95 -1.04
N PRO A 238 31.40 21.81 -0.66
CA PRO A 238 31.77 21.18 0.58
C PRO A 238 31.19 21.96 1.76
N THR A 239 30.24 21.32 2.45
CA THR A 239 29.80 21.77 3.77
C THR A 239 30.81 21.29 4.79
N THR A 240 31.64 22.17 5.27
CA THR A 240 32.50 21.93 6.43
C THR A 240 31.82 22.45 7.67
#